data_af1e4a8ce5345b13dfdf434270056347
#
_entry.id   af1e4a8ce5345b13dfdf434270056347
#
_cell.length_a   1.000
_cell.length_b   1.000
_cell.length_c   1.000
_cell.angle_alpha   90.00
_cell.angle_beta   90.00
_cell.angle_gamma   90.00
#
_symmetry.space_group_name_H-M   'P 1'
#
loop_
_entity.id
_entity.type
_entity.pdbx_description
1 polymer ?
#
loop_
_entity_poly.entity_id
_entity_poly.type
_entity_poly.pdbx_seq_one_letter_code
_entity_poly.pdbx_strand_id
1 'polypeptide(L)'
;MKKKLFLAAFAAAMTVPISVPVYGENYRWKTVTAVRVVPFGAGTEWIITTGDITVSSGSVSLDTPANLGSNGGLLVANALTANGYFWGTSDVATSYPQPGVPLKGTWREVLNASVNSVKNQISIQNYSVVGGSSTVCFGYTLLGANNTFDFSDLVYPPGAGSGINCITAPPLNEWCAMTVPQVTLSFGTLMLDQAVGKTADSTVGVSCTSSSVSYVLKLQTGNTYIPLSNGMRANLGLGTTNSAPGNTTYSGSQSSLRLRGTLAGTPTSTGTFNGSGVMMVVYN
;
A
#
# COMPACT_ATOMS: atom_id res chain seq x y z
N MET A 1 -65.11 -35.77 39.09
CA MET A 1 -64.60 -35.14 37.84
C MET A 1 -63.41 -34.21 38.16
N LYS A 2 -62.16 -34.64 37.94
CA LYS A 2 -60.94 -33.83 38.19
C LYS A 2 -60.44 -33.31 36.86
N LYS A 3 -60.55 -31.99 36.64
CA LYS A 3 -59.98 -31.32 35.48
C LYS A 3 -58.47 -31.13 35.70
N LYS A 4 -57.61 -31.75 34.84
CA LYS A 4 -56.18 -31.50 34.77
C LYS A 4 -55.96 -30.32 33.87
N LEU A 5 -55.33 -29.24 34.42
CA LEU A 5 -54.88 -28.07 33.70
C LEU A 5 -53.46 -28.35 33.16
N PHE A 6 -53.31 -28.41 31.84
CA PHE A 6 -52.02 -28.51 31.23
C PHE A 6 -51.47 -27.09 31.03
N LEU A 7 -50.36 -26.76 31.72
CA LEU A 7 -49.62 -25.53 31.53
C LEU A 7 -48.57 -25.79 30.43
N ALA A 8 -48.76 -25.22 29.23
CA ALA A 8 -47.76 -25.25 28.17
C ALA A 8 -46.80 -24.09 28.40
N ALA A 9 -45.56 -24.41 28.78
CA ALA A 9 -44.47 -23.42 28.84
C ALA A 9 -43.91 -23.19 27.44
N PHE A 10 -44.16 -22.01 26.86
CA PHE A 10 -43.50 -21.56 25.65
C PHE A 10 -42.09 -21.04 26.01
N ALA A 11 -41.06 -21.81 25.71
CA ALA A 11 -39.70 -21.34 25.76
C ALA A 11 -39.40 -20.54 24.46
N ALA A 12 -39.46 -19.21 24.53
CA ALA A 12 -39.01 -18.36 23.48
C ALA A 12 -37.47 -18.38 23.48
N ALA A 13 -36.85 -19.11 22.54
CA ALA A 13 -35.44 -19.06 22.30
C ALA A 13 -35.09 -17.69 21.64
N MET A 14 -34.61 -16.75 22.43
CA MET A 14 -33.99 -15.53 21.90
C MET A 14 -32.67 -15.91 21.25
N THR A 15 -32.64 -16.04 19.92
CA THR A 15 -31.40 -16.05 19.16
C THR A 15 -30.84 -14.64 19.16
N VAL A 16 -29.89 -14.36 20.04
CA VAL A 16 -29.08 -13.16 19.99
C VAL A 16 -28.18 -13.33 18.75
N PRO A 17 -28.22 -12.43 17.75
CA PRO A 17 -27.28 -12.49 16.66
C PRO A 17 -25.89 -12.19 17.24
N ILE A 18 -25.04 -13.20 17.31
CA ILE A 18 -23.63 -13.02 17.62
C ILE A 18 -23.04 -12.34 16.39
N SER A 19 -22.86 -11.03 16.45
CA SER A 19 -22.06 -10.32 15.47
C SER A 19 -20.62 -10.77 15.64
N VAL A 20 -20.20 -11.75 14.85
CA VAL A 20 -18.80 -12.14 14.74
C VAL A 20 -18.08 -10.92 14.14
N PRO A 21 -17.05 -10.35 14.81
CA PRO A 21 -16.28 -9.28 14.19
C PRO A 21 -15.70 -9.84 12.89
N VAL A 22 -16.09 -9.25 11.77
CA VAL A 22 -15.52 -9.58 10.48
C VAL A 22 -14.11 -8.99 10.49
N TYR A 23 -13.13 -9.81 10.82
CA TYR A 23 -11.73 -9.45 10.62
C TYR A 23 -11.50 -9.29 9.13
N GLY A 24 -10.94 -8.15 8.72
CA GLY A 24 -10.64 -7.88 7.33
C GLY A 24 -9.74 -8.95 6.75
N GLU A 25 -10.03 -9.33 5.52
CA GLU A 25 -9.22 -10.28 4.77
C GLU A 25 -7.91 -9.62 4.36
N ASN A 26 -6.81 -10.34 4.49
CA ASN A 26 -5.52 -9.92 3.98
C ASN A 26 -5.36 -10.38 2.53
N TYR A 27 -4.92 -9.50 1.66
CA TYR A 27 -4.66 -9.81 0.27
C TYR A 27 -3.34 -9.18 -0.19
N ARG A 28 -2.73 -9.77 -1.21
CA ARG A 28 -1.55 -9.23 -1.87
C ARG A 28 -1.98 -8.11 -2.81
N TRP A 29 -1.27 -7.01 -2.74
CA TRP A 29 -1.42 -5.87 -3.65
C TRP A 29 -0.06 -5.42 -4.16
N LYS A 30 -0.02 -4.82 -5.33
CA LYS A 30 1.16 -4.13 -5.83
C LYS A 30 1.00 -2.62 -5.69
N THR A 31 2.12 -1.94 -5.51
CA THR A 31 2.14 -0.51 -5.33
C THR A 31 3.39 0.11 -5.92
N VAL A 32 3.34 1.43 -6.13
CA VAL A 32 4.51 2.20 -6.51
C VAL A 32 5.46 2.30 -5.31
N THR A 33 6.70 1.86 -5.48
CA THR A 33 7.76 1.93 -4.46
C THR A 33 8.82 2.98 -4.77
N ALA A 34 8.99 3.32 -6.05
CA ALA A 34 9.89 4.38 -6.49
C ALA A 34 9.47 4.95 -7.85
N VAL A 35 9.80 6.21 -8.08
CA VAL A 35 9.67 6.88 -9.38
C VAL A 35 10.98 7.57 -9.71
N ARG A 36 11.46 7.38 -10.92
CA ARG A 36 12.59 8.09 -11.49
C ARG A 36 12.14 8.81 -12.75
N VAL A 37 12.48 10.08 -12.88
CA VAL A 37 12.19 10.89 -14.07
C VAL A 37 13.49 11.12 -14.83
N VAL A 38 13.50 10.78 -16.12
CA VAL A 38 14.66 10.94 -17.01
C VAL A 38 14.26 11.69 -18.27
N PRO A 39 15.22 12.37 -18.96
CA PRO A 39 14.95 12.96 -20.26
C PRO A 39 14.57 11.89 -21.29
N PHE A 40 13.58 12.19 -22.13
CA PHE A 40 13.16 11.34 -23.24
C PHE A 40 12.78 12.19 -24.44
N GLY A 41 13.64 12.26 -25.45
CA GLY A 41 13.43 13.16 -26.56
C GLY A 41 13.31 14.62 -26.13
N ALA A 42 12.22 15.29 -26.52
CA ALA A 42 11.88 16.64 -26.07
C ALA A 42 11.07 16.67 -24.76
N GLY A 43 10.81 15.51 -24.15
CA GLY A 43 9.99 15.37 -22.94
C GLY A 43 10.68 14.59 -21.84
N THR A 44 9.89 13.82 -21.09
CA THR A 44 10.33 13.02 -19.96
C THR A 44 9.80 11.59 -20.06
N GLU A 45 10.57 10.64 -19.54
CA GLU A 45 10.13 9.28 -19.26
C GLU A 45 10.10 9.08 -17.74
N TRP A 46 9.00 8.56 -17.26
CA TRP A 46 8.77 8.24 -15.84
C TRP A 46 8.89 6.75 -15.67
N ILE A 47 9.94 6.34 -14.99
CA ILE A 47 10.23 4.95 -14.71
C ILE A 47 9.74 4.64 -13.32
N ILE A 48 8.66 3.87 -13.24
CA ILE A 48 7.93 3.54 -12.02
C ILE A 48 8.33 2.14 -11.60
N THR A 49 8.83 1.99 -10.39
CA THR A 49 9.10 0.67 -9.79
C THR A 49 7.93 0.29 -8.91
N THR A 50 7.47 -0.95 -9.02
CA THR A 50 6.40 -1.50 -8.18
C THR A 50 6.93 -2.57 -7.24
N GLY A 51 6.27 -2.73 -6.10
CA GLY A 51 6.58 -3.75 -5.10
C GLY A 51 5.31 -4.38 -4.52
N ASP A 52 5.45 -5.58 -3.96
CA ASP A 52 4.35 -6.30 -3.33
C ASP A 52 4.14 -5.87 -1.89
N ILE A 53 2.87 -5.78 -1.51
CA ILE A 53 2.44 -5.53 -0.14
C ILE A 53 1.29 -6.45 0.24
N THR A 54 1.10 -6.58 1.54
CA THR A 54 -0.11 -7.17 2.11
C THR A 54 -1.00 -6.06 2.65
N VAL A 55 -2.23 -6.00 2.16
CA VAL A 55 -3.24 -5.02 2.57
C VAL A 55 -4.37 -5.75 3.27
N SER A 56 -4.91 -5.17 4.35
CA SER A 56 -6.13 -5.65 4.97
C SER A 56 -7.34 -4.93 4.37
N SER A 57 -8.36 -5.67 3.98
CA SER A 57 -9.61 -5.11 3.46
C SER A 57 -10.45 -4.38 4.52
N GLY A 58 -10.01 -4.36 5.78
CA GLY A 58 -10.76 -3.77 6.89
C GLY A 58 -12.07 -4.51 7.15
N SER A 59 -13.18 -3.79 7.17
CA SER A 59 -14.52 -4.37 7.35
C SER A 59 -15.20 -4.76 6.04
N VAL A 60 -14.54 -4.57 4.89
CA VAL A 60 -15.12 -4.84 3.56
C VAL A 60 -14.70 -6.24 3.10
N SER A 61 -15.67 -7.09 2.74
CA SER A 61 -15.37 -8.38 2.14
C SER A 61 -14.84 -8.22 0.72
N LEU A 62 -13.84 -9.02 0.35
CA LEU A 62 -13.34 -9.07 -1.02
C LEU A 62 -14.34 -9.68 -2.02
N ASP A 63 -15.40 -10.32 -1.53
CA ASP A 63 -16.48 -10.86 -2.38
C ASP A 63 -17.54 -9.80 -2.74
N THR A 64 -17.34 -8.53 -2.33
CA THR A 64 -18.16 -7.41 -2.79
C THR A 64 -17.81 -7.01 -4.24
N PRO A 65 -18.79 -6.51 -5.02
CA PRO A 65 -18.54 -6.01 -6.36
C PRO A 65 -17.49 -4.89 -6.37
N ALA A 66 -16.56 -4.95 -7.32
CA ALA A 66 -15.49 -3.96 -7.45
C ALA A 66 -15.97 -2.61 -8.03
N ASN A 67 -17.14 -2.59 -8.66
CA ASN A 67 -17.78 -1.38 -9.22
C ASN A 67 -16.87 -0.55 -10.15
N LEU A 68 -16.12 -1.23 -11.02
CA LEU A 68 -15.16 -0.60 -11.94
C LEU A 68 -15.82 -0.04 -13.21
N GLY A 69 -17.06 0.43 -13.13
CA GLY A 69 -17.82 0.96 -14.23
C GLY A 69 -18.64 -0.10 -15.00
N SER A 70 -19.47 0.34 -15.94
CA SER A 70 -20.40 -0.54 -16.68
C SER A 70 -19.69 -1.61 -17.51
N ASN A 71 -18.52 -1.32 -18.03
CA ASN A 71 -17.72 -2.24 -18.85
C ASN A 71 -16.51 -2.84 -18.09
N GLY A 72 -16.44 -2.66 -16.77
CA GLY A 72 -15.29 -3.06 -15.94
C GLY A 72 -14.24 -1.97 -15.83
N GLY A 73 -13.02 -2.32 -15.45
CA GLY A 73 -11.89 -1.40 -15.32
C GLY A 73 -10.61 -1.96 -15.89
N LEU A 74 -9.60 -1.12 -16.00
CA LEU A 74 -8.23 -1.51 -16.36
C LEU A 74 -7.28 -1.17 -15.22
N LEU A 75 -6.29 -2.00 -15.02
CA LEU A 75 -5.18 -1.72 -14.12
C LEU A 75 -4.16 -0.85 -14.85
N VAL A 76 -3.91 0.34 -14.33
CA VAL A 76 -3.07 1.34 -14.98
C VAL A 76 -2.16 2.06 -13.99
N ALA A 77 -1.10 2.66 -14.50
CA ALA A 77 -0.36 3.69 -13.79
C ALA A 77 -0.59 5.04 -14.48
N ASN A 78 -0.92 6.05 -13.69
CA ASN A 78 -1.15 7.41 -14.15
C ASN A 78 -0.08 8.34 -13.65
N ALA A 79 0.39 9.24 -14.51
CA ALA A 79 1.17 10.40 -14.12
C ALA A 79 0.28 11.65 -14.13
N LEU A 80 0.15 12.31 -12.98
CA LEU A 80 -0.68 13.50 -12.79
C LEU A 80 0.20 14.72 -12.51
N THR A 81 -0.15 15.86 -13.08
CA THR A 81 0.47 17.15 -12.71
C THR A 81 -0.07 17.68 -11.39
N ALA A 82 0.58 18.70 -10.84
CA ALA A 82 0.11 19.41 -9.65
C ALA A 82 -1.32 20.00 -9.83
N ASN A 83 -1.74 20.26 -11.06
CA ASN A 83 -3.07 20.77 -11.38
C ASN A 83 -4.11 19.66 -11.65
N GLY A 84 -3.77 18.39 -11.41
CA GLY A 84 -4.65 17.26 -11.65
C GLY A 84 -4.79 16.85 -13.13
N TYR A 85 -4.02 17.47 -14.02
CA TYR A 85 -4.03 17.06 -15.42
C TYR A 85 -3.32 15.73 -15.60
N PHE A 86 -3.96 14.85 -16.33
CA PHE A 86 -3.41 13.58 -16.75
C PHE A 86 -2.38 13.78 -17.87
N TRP A 87 -1.19 13.17 -17.72
CA TRP A 87 -0.10 13.30 -18.66
C TRP A 87 0.28 12.01 -19.38
N GLY A 88 -0.11 10.89 -18.88
CA GLY A 88 0.16 9.62 -19.54
C GLY A 88 -0.32 8.44 -18.74
N THR A 89 -0.67 7.38 -19.45
CA THR A 89 -1.00 6.07 -18.92
C THR A 89 -0.07 5.04 -19.50
N SER A 90 0.23 4.03 -18.73
CA SER A 90 0.87 2.83 -19.27
C SER A 90 0.09 1.60 -18.85
N ASP A 91 -0.01 0.66 -19.76
CA ASP A 91 -0.41 -0.70 -19.42
C ASP A 91 0.65 -1.30 -18.50
N VAL A 92 0.20 -1.71 -17.34
CA VAL A 92 1.05 -2.18 -16.24
C VAL A 92 1.20 -3.70 -16.23
N ALA A 93 0.45 -4.42 -17.07
CA ALA A 93 0.46 -5.88 -17.09
C ALA A 93 1.52 -6.46 -18.03
N THR A 94 2.13 -7.58 -17.61
CA THR A 94 3.05 -8.37 -18.44
C THR A 94 2.34 -9.43 -19.27
N SER A 95 1.25 -9.98 -18.73
CA SER A 95 0.55 -11.14 -19.29
C SER A 95 -0.93 -11.12 -18.94
N TYR A 96 -1.44 -9.98 -18.65
CA TYR A 96 -2.85 -9.80 -18.36
C TYR A 96 -3.66 -10.34 -19.55
N PRO A 97 -4.90 -10.93 -19.33
CA PRO A 97 -5.58 -11.63 -20.41
C PRO A 97 -5.65 -10.77 -21.59
N GLN A 98 -4.92 -10.27 -22.25
CA GLN A 98 -4.68 -9.28 -23.30
C GLN A 98 -4.75 -7.83 -22.76
N PRO A 99 -3.82 -6.95 -23.14
CA PRO A 99 -3.87 -5.53 -22.84
C PRO A 99 -5.24 -4.97 -23.21
N GLY A 100 -5.88 -4.29 -22.27
CA GLY A 100 -7.18 -3.67 -22.49
C GLY A 100 -8.41 -4.53 -22.22
N VAL A 101 -8.29 -5.77 -21.75
CA VAL A 101 -9.47 -6.55 -21.33
C VAL A 101 -10.02 -6.02 -20.01
N PRO A 102 -11.29 -5.58 -19.95
CA PRO A 102 -11.89 -5.05 -18.74
C PRO A 102 -11.97 -6.08 -17.61
N LEU A 103 -11.63 -5.64 -16.41
CA LEU A 103 -11.75 -6.40 -15.18
C LEU A 103 -13.15 -6.22 -14.60
N LYS A 104 -13.85 -7.32 -14.33
CA LYS A 104 -15.22 -7.34 -13.80
C LYS A 104 -15.34 -8.31 -12.66
N GLY A 105 -16.39 -8.13 -11.85
CA GLY A 105 -16.75 -9.04 -10.77
C GLY A 105 -16.47 -8.46 -9.39
N THR A 106 -16.18 -9.35 -8.46
CA THR A 106 -15.82 -9.02 -7.08
C THR A 106 -14.36 -8.54 -6.98
N TRP A 107 -14.02 -7.88 -5.88
CA TRP A 107 -12.62 -7.49 -5.63
C TRP A 107 -11.68 -8.70 -5.66
N ARG A 108 -12.11 -9.85 -5.15
CA ARG A 108 -11.32 -11.09 -5.17
C ARG A 108 -11.00 -11.53 -6.61
N GLU A 109 -12.00 -11.55 -7.49
CA GLU A 109 -11.83 -11.92 -8.89
C GLU A 109 -10.91 -10.94 -9.63
N VAL A 110 -11.13 -9.64 -9.44
CA VAL A 110 -10.33 -8.57 -10.04
C VAL A 110 -8.87 -8.64 -9.59
N LEU A 111 -8.62 -8.81 -8.28
CA LEU A 111 -7.27 -8.93 -7.74
C LEU A 111 -6.57 -10.18 -8.26
N ASN A 112 -7.23 -11.34 -8.26
CA ASN A 112 -6.65 -12.59 -8.77
C ASN A 112 -6.32 -12.52 -10.27
N ALA A 113 -7.14 -11.81 -11.04
CA ALA A 113 -6.92 -11.64 -12.46
C ALA A 113 -5.77 -10.68 -12.79
N SER A 114 -5.47 -9.70 -11.93
CA SER A 114 -4.60 -8.58 -12.28
C SER A 114 -3.27 -8.52 -11.53
N VAL A 115 -3.24 -8.78 -10.21
CA VAL A 115 -2.08 -8.47 -9.36
C VAL A 115 -0.81 -9.25 -9.77
N ASN A 116 -0.97 -10.52 -10.17
CA ASN A 116 0.17 -11.36 -10.58
C ASN A 116 0.78 -10.95 -11.93
N SER A 117 0.04 -10.21 -12.76
CA SER A 117 0.50 -9.77 -14.07
C SER A 117 1.18 -8.39 -14.06
N VAL A 118 1.20 -7.70 -12.93
CA VAL A 118 1.79 -6.35 -12.83
C VAL A 118 3.30 -6.40 -13.06
N LYS A 119 3.79 -5.56 -13.96
CA LYS A 119 5.22 -5.36 -14.22
C LYS A 119 5.92 -4.83 -12.96
N ASN A 120 7.14 -5.28 -12.70
CA ASN A 120 7.97 -4.72 -11.65
C ASN A 120 8.51 -3.33 -11.99
N GLN A 121 8.52 -3.01 -13.27
CA GLN A 121 8.89 -1.68 -13.78
C GLN A 121 7.94 -1.28 -14.92
N ILE A 122 7.44 -0.06 -14.84
CA ILE A 122 6.49 0.54 -15.78
C ILE A 122 7.13 1.83 -16.28
N SER A 123 7.00 2.10 -17.59
CA SER A 123 7.46 3.34 -18.20
C SER A 123 6.26 4.13 -18.73
N ILE A 124 6.21 5.42 -18.38
CA ILE A 124 5.27 6.38 -18.96
C ILE A 124 6.09 7.45 -19.67
N GLN A 125 5.95 7.53 -20.99
CA GLN A 125 6.63 8.52 -21.81
C GLN A 125 5.70 9.70 -22.05
N ASN A 126 6.23 10.90 -21.85
CA ASN A 126 5.53 12.15 -22.11
C ASN A 126 6.44 13.08 -22.91
N TYR A 127 5.95 13.52 -24.06
CA TYR A 127 6.68 14.40 -24.98
C TYR A 127 6.63 15.87 -24.57
N SER A 128 5.93 16.22 -23.51
CA SER A 128 5.91 17.59 -22.98
C SER A 128 6.80 17.69 -21.74
N VAL A 129 7.62 18.75 -21.66
CA VAL A 129 8.36 19.05 -20.43
C VAL A 129 7.38 19.50 -19.36
N VAL A 130 7.23 18.70 -18.33
CA VAL A 130 6.37 19.02 -17.19
C VAL A 130 7.22 19.70 -16.13
N GLY A 131 6.98 21.00 -15.93
CA GLY A 131 7.51 21.72 -14.79
C GLY A 131 6.59 21.56 -13.59
N GLY A 132 7.15 21.34 -12.40
CA GLY A 132 6.43 21.27 -11.14
C GLY A 132 6.38 19.86 -10.52
N SER A 133 5.86 19.77 -9.30
CA SER A 133 5.65 18.50 -8.63
C SER A 133 4.56 17.70 -9.34
N SER A 134 4.85 16.47 -9.62
CA SER A 134 3.95 15.56 -10.30
C SER A 134 3.78 14.29 -9.48
N THR A 135 2.61 13.69 -9.54
CA THR A 135 2.29 12.49 -8.77
C THR A 135 2.06 11.33 -9.72
N VAL A 136 2.65 10.19 -9.40
CA VAL A 136 2.38 8.91 -10.08
C VAL A 136 1.50 8.08 -9.18
N CYS A 137 0.39 7.63 -9.73
CA CYS A 137 -0.57 6.76 -9.05
C CYS A 137 -0.76 5.45 -9.82
N PHE A 138 -0.96 4.36 -9.09
CA PHE A 138 -1.22 3.04 -9.60
C PHE A 138 -2.55 2.52 -9.05
N GLY A 139 -3.46 2.08 -9.92
CA GLY A 139 -4.78 1.62 -9.51
C GLY A 139 -5.62 1.16 -10.70
N TYR A 140 -6.91 0.98 -10.46
CA TYR A 140 -7.88 0.65 -11.51
C TYR A 140 -8.55 1.91 -12.03
N THR A 141 -8.65 2.04 -13.34
CA THR A 141 -9.46 3.09 -13.96
C THR A 141 -10.88 2.59 -14.21
N LEU A 142 -11.86 3.47 -14.07
CA LEU A 142 -13.26 3.19 -14.42
C LEU A 142 -13.43 3.16 -15.94
N LEU A 143 -14.27 2.27 -16.44
CA LEU A 143 -14.70 2.26 -17.83
C LEU A 143 -16.18 2.58 -17.93
N GLY A 144 -16.50 3.64 -18.68
CA GLY A 144 -17.85 4.05 -19.01
C GLY A 144 -18.53 3.14 -20.05
N ALA A 145 -19.79 3.45 -20.37
CA ALA A 145 -20.62 2.66 -21.28
C ALA A 145 -20.03 2.50 -22.70
N ASN A 146 -19.23 3.45 -23.14
CA ASN A 146 -18.61 3.47 -24.47
C ASN A 146 -17.11 3.11 -24.45
N ASN A 147 -16.64 2.40 -23.43
CA ASN A 147 -15.20 2.14 -23.20
C ASN A 147 -14.35 3.43 -23.11
N THR A 148 -14.97 4.54 -22.74
CA THR A 148 -14.25 5.77 -22.42
C THR A 148 -13.56 5.64 -21.08
N PHE A 149 -12.29 6.00 -21.05
CA PHE A 149 -11.52 5.99 -19.83
C PHE A 149 -11.75 7.28 -19.05
N ASP A 150 -11.97 7.16 -17.75
CA ASP A 150 -11.76 8.25 -16.84
C ASP A 150 -10.44 7.99 -16.08
N PHE A 151 -9.38 8.65 -16.52
CA PHE A 151 -8.05 8.51 -15.92
C PHE A 151 -7.85 9.40 -14.72
N SER A 152 -8.76 10.32 -14.43
CA SER A 152 -8.67 11.21 -13.28
C SER A 152 -9.01 10.48 -11.98
N ASP A 153 -9.93 9.50 -12.05
CA ASP A 153 -10.46 8.80 -10.90
C ASP A 153 -9.96 7.35 -10.85
N LEU A 154 -8.88 7.14 -10.12
CA LEU A 154 -8.43 5.79 -9.82
C LEU A 154 -9.23 5.19 -8.68
N VAL A 155 -9.66 3.95 -8.85
CA VAL A 155 -10.32 3.13 -7.84
C VAL A 155 -9.32 2.15 -7.26
N TYR A 156 -9.38 1.98 -5.95
CA TYR A 156 -8.47 1.12 -5.22
C TYR A 156 -9.24 0.00 -4.52
N PRO A 157 -8.62 -1.18 -4.34
CA PRO A 157 -9.19 -2.24 -3.54
C PRO A 157 -9.44 -1.80 -2.09
N PRO A 158 -10.36 -2.44 -1.36
CA PRO A 158 -10.63 -2.12 0.04
C PRO A 158 -9.35 -2.08 0.89
N GLY A 159 -9.14 -1.01 1.63
CA GLY A 159 -7.95 -0.79 2.46
C GLY A 159 -6.72 -0.26 1.73
N ALA A 160 -6.71 -0.26 0.38
CA ALA A 160 -5.61 0.27 -0.43
C ALA A 160 -5.98 1.65 -1.01
N GLY A 161 -5.97 2.69 -0.22
CA GLY A 161 -6.29 4.06 -0.67
C GLY A 161 -5.18 4.73 -1.48
N SER A 162 -5.44 5.96 -1.96
CA SER A 162 -4.48 6.76 -2.73
C SER A 162 -3.15 6.99 -2.00
N GLY A 163 -3.16 7.13 -0.69
CA GLY A 163 -1.96 7.29 0.13
C GLY A 163 -0.96 6.13 0.04
N ILE A 164 -1.42 4.94 -0.36
CA ILE A 164 -0.60 3.76 -0.59
C ILE A 164 -0.12 3.68 -2.04
N ASN A 165 -0.92 4.18 -2.97
CA ASN A 165 -0.76 3.92 -4.40
C ASN A 165 -0.21 5.11 -5.19
N CYS A 166 0.00 6.24 -4.54
CA CYS A 166 0.51 7.46 -5.18
C CYS A 166 1.83 7.89 -4.57
N ILE A 167 2.76 8.30 -5.41
CA ILE A 167 4.05 8.84 -5.00
C ILE A 167 4.36 10.11 -5.80
N THR A 168 4.87 11.14 -5.14
CA THR A 168 5.35 12.34 -5.82
C THR A 168 6.64 12.02 -6.57
N ALA A 169 6.70 12.34 -7.85
CA ALA A 169 7.88 12.16 -8.66
C ALA A 169 8.96 13.19 -8.28
N PRO A 170 10.24 12.81 -8.28
CA PRO A 170 11.32 13.74 -8.06
C PRO A 170 11.45 14.73 -9.24
N PRO A 171 12.17 15.84 -9.06
CA PRO A 171 12.59 16.66 -10.17
C PRO A 171 13.40 15.86 -11.21
N LEU A 172 13.47 16.38 -12.44
CA LEU A 172 14.20 15.74 -13.53
C LEU A 172 15.66 15.46 -13.13
N ASN A 173 16.11 14.22 -13.31
CA ASN A 173 17.44 13.73 -12.95
C ASN A 173 17.79 13.73 -11.45
N GLU A 174 16.86 14.07 -10.58
CA GLU A 174 17.04 14.01 -9.13
C GLU A 174 16.17 12.91 -8.51
N TRP A 175 16.82 11.92 -7.91
CA TRP A 175 16.12 10.81 -7.27
C TRP A 175 16.95 10.19 -6.16
N CYS A 176 16.28 9.51 -5.26
CA CYS A 176 16.89 8.66 -4.24
C CYS A 176 16.30 7.24 -4.33
N ALA A 177 17.09 6.26 -3.99
CA ALA A 177 16.65 4.86 -3.92
C ALA A 177 17.16 4.20 -2.64
N MET A 178 16.42 3.22 -2.15
CA MET A 178 16.89 2.32 -1.10
C MET A 178 18.05 1.47 -1.65
N THR A 179 19.15 1.36 -0.90
CA THR A 179 20.33 0.60 -1.34
C THR A 179 20.23 -0.88 -0.99
N VAL A 180 19.28 -1.26 -0.15
CA VAL A 180 19.03 -2.64 0.26
C VAL A 180 17.56 -3.00 0.02
N PRO A 181 17.28 -4.21 -0.53
CA PRO A 181 15.90 -4.61 -0.83
C PRO A 181 15.09 -4.98 0.42
N GLN A 182 15.77 -5.30 1.50
CA GLN A 182 15.14 -5.74 2.74
C GLN A 182 15.96 -5.32 3.96
N VAL A 183 15.26 -4.90 5.03
CA VAL A 183 15.82 -4.60 6.34
C VAL A 183 15.07 -5.42 7.38
N THR A 184 15.81 -6.12 8.23
CA THR A 184 15.24 -6.96 9.29
C THR A 184 15.47 -6.34 10.66
N LEU A 185 14.41 -6.29 11.49
CA LEU A 185 14.45 -5.98 12.89
C LEU A 185 14.22 -7.28 13.68
N SER A 186 15.22 -7.75 14.42
CA SER A 186 15.12 -8.97 15.22
C SER A 186 15.02 -8.63 16.70
N PHE A 187 13.92 -9.02 17.33
CA PHE A 187 13.69 -8.78 18.75
C PHE A 187 14.18 -9.93 19.63
N GLY A 188 14.58 -11.05 19.02
CA GLY A 188 15.04 -12.25 19.75
C GLY A 188 13.91 -12.97 20.49
N THR A 189 14.29 -13.85 21.42
CA THR A 189 13.34 -14.54 22.31
C THR A 189 13.02 -13.66 23.50
N LEU A 190 11.73 -13.47 23.77
CA LEU A 190 11.23 -12.58 24.82
C LEU A 190 10.25 -13.33 25.75
N MET A 191 10.27 -13.01 27.01
CA MET A 191 9.18 -13.33 27.94
C MET A 191 8.03 -12.36 27.74
N LEU A 192 6.80 -12.77 28.01
CA LEU A 192 5.60 -11.96 27.78
C LEU A 192 5.64 -10.62 28.52
N ASP A 193 6.12 -10.62 29.73
CA ASP A 193 6.25 -9.43 30.60
C ASP A 193 7.36 -8.47 30.16
N GLN A 194 8.29 -8.94 29.33
CA GLN A 194 9.44 -8.18 28.82
C GLN A 194 9.27 -7.71 27.36
N ALA A 195 8.18 -8.09 26.72
CA ALA A 195 7.99 -7.81 25.30
C ALA A 195 7.70 -6.32 25.03
N VAL A 196 6.87 -5.69 25.87
CA VAL A 196 6.50 -4.28 25.69
C VAL A 196 7.71 -3.38 25.97
N GLY A 197 7.96 -2.44 25.04
CA GLY A 197 9.10 -1.53 25.13
C GLY A 197 10.43 -2.13 24.63
N LYS A 198 10.48 -3.43 24.30
CA LYS A 198 11.70 -4.02 23.71
C LYS A 198 12.01 -3.36 22.38
N THR A 199 13.28 -3.05 22.17
CA THR A 199 13.76 -2.40 20.95
C THR A 199 14.66 -3.32 20.14
N ALA A 200 14.65 -3.12 18.83
CA ALA A 200 15.61 -3.67 17.89
C ALA A 200 16.05 -2.57 16.92
N ASP A 201 17.32 -2.56 16.59
CA ASP A 201 17.90 -1.58 15.67
C ASP A 201 18.41 -2.26 14.40
N SER A 202 18.34 -1.54 13.30
CA SER A 202 18.92 -1.88 12.01
C SER A 202 19.29 -0.60 11.26
N THR A 203 19.75 -0.73 10.03
CA THR A 203 20.16 0.40 9.21
C THR A 203 19.41 0.37 7.88
N VAL A 204 18.88 1.53 7.50
CA VAL A 204 18.32 1.78 6.17
C VAL A 204 19.33 2.57 5.37
N GLY A 205 19.74 2.04 4.22
CA GLY A 205 20.61 2.73 3.28
C GLY A 205 19.78 3.42 2.19
N VAL A 206 20.15 4.66 1.87
CA VAL A 206 19.55 5.44 0.78
C VAL A 206 20.67 6.03 -0.06
N SER A 207 20.54 5.96 -1.37
CA SER A 207 21.46 6.60 -2.33
C SER A 207 20.71 7.60 -3.17
N CYS A 208 21.19 8.82 -3.24
CA CYS A 208 20.61 9.89 -4.04
C CYS A 208 21.58 10.34 -5.14
N THR A 209 21.03 10.88 -6.24
CA THR A 209 21.81 11.42 -7.36
C THR A 209 22.52 12.71 -7.00
N SER A 210 22.02 13.45 -6.00
CA SER A 210 22.60 14.69 -5.50
C SER A 210 22.38 14.82 -4.00
N SER A 211 23.31 15.49 -3.32
CA SER A 211 23.17 15.86 -1.90
C SER A 211 22.06 16.88 -1.63
N SER A 212 21.67 17.65 -2.66
CA SER A 212 20.59 18.64 -2.57
C SER A 212 19.20 18.04 -2.58
N VAL A 213 19.05 16.78 -3.01
CA VAL A 213 17.74 16.11 -3.01
C VAL A 213 17.22 15.99 -1.60
N SER A 214 15.99 16.41 -1.39
CA SER A 214 15.28 16.25 -0.12
C SER A 214 14.28 15.11 -0.23
N TYR A 215 14.27 14.20 0.74
CA TYR A 215 13.38 13.05 0.75
C TYR A 215 12.82 12.74 2.14
N VAL A 216 11.72 12.03 2.17
CA VAL A 216 11.09 11.49 3.38
C VAL A 216 11.00 9.98 3.24
N LEU A 217 11.28 9.24 4.32
CA LEU A 217 11.00 7.82 4.41
C LEU A 217 9.67 7.61 5.11
N LYS A 218 8.72 6.95 4.46
CA LYS A 218 7.44 6.60 5.06
C LYS A 218 7.08 5.14 4.78
N LEU A 219 6.30 4.54 5.70
CA LEU A 219 5.64 3.28 5.38
C LEU A 219 4.54 3.55 4.36
N GLN A 220 4.41 2.64 3.41
CA GLN A 220 3.42 2.71 2.36
C GLN A 220 1.98 2.74 2.88
N THR A 221 1.71 2.06 3.98
CA THR A 221 0.40 2.10 4.66
C THR A 221 0.08 3.46 5.26
N GLY A 222 1.02 4.41 5.28
CA GLY A 222 0.90 5.68 6.01
C GLY A 222 1.03 5.54 7.52
N ASN A 223 1.12 4.33 8.05
CA ASN A 223 1.29 4.08 9.48
C ASN A 223 2.72 4.40 9.92
N THR A 224 2.90 4.58 11.23
CA THR A 224 4.22 4.72 11.87
C THR A 224 4.68 3.41 12.52
N TYR A 225 3.96 2.33 12.31
CA TYR A 225 4.20 1.02 12.91
C TYR A 225 3.92 -0.11 11.92
N ILE A 226 4.46 -1.30 12.23
CA ILE A 226 4.17 -2.56 11.55
C ILE A 226 3.36 -3.44 12.50
N PRO A 227 2.16 -3.92 12.10
CA PRO A 227 1.42 -4.90 12.87
C PRO A 227 2.14 -6.25 12.86
N LEU A 228 2.07 -6.97 13.99
CA LEU A 228 2.69 -8.27 14.18
C LEU A 228 1.63 -9.37 14.31
N SER A 229 1.96 -10.59 13.89
CA SER A 229 1.05 -11.74 13.86
C SER A 229 0.49 -12.15 15.22
N ASN A 230 1.13 -11.73 16.33
CA ASN A 230 0.68 -12.00 17.70
C ASN A 230 -0.17 -10.89 18.32
N GLY A 231 -0.71 -9.95 17.51
CA GLY A 231 -1.54 -8.83 17.96
C GLY A 231 -0.77 -7.62 18.50
N MET A 232 0.56 -7.71 18.66
CA MET A 232 1.40 -6.56 18.97
C MET A 232 1.67 -5.72 17.71
N ARG A 233 2.43 -4.64 17.88
CA ARG A 233 2.97 -3.82 16.80
C ARG A 233 4.41 -3.41 17.09
N ALA A 234 5.19 -3.18 16.05
CA ALA A 234 6.51 -2.56 16.13
C ALA A 234 6.40 -1.09 15.70
N ASN A 235 6.42 -0.16 16.64
CA ASN A 235 6.51 1.27 16.34
C ASN A 235 7.88 1.56 15.76
N LEU A 236 7.95 2.28 14.65
CA LEU A 236 9.20 2.57 13.95
C LEU A 236 9.71 3.98 14.27
N GLY A 237 11.02 4.10 14.41
CA GLY A 237 11.73 5.37 14.51
C GLY A 237 12.93 5.40 13.56
N LEU A 238 13.16 6.53 12.94
CA LEU A 238 14.23 6.75 11.95
C LEU A 238 15.25 7.80 12.44
N GLY A 239 16.49 7.60 12.03
CA GLY A 239 17.59 8.51 12.34
C GLY A 239 17.98 8.53 13.82
N THR A 240 18.75 9.53 14.21
CA THR A 240 19.24 9.69 15.60
C THR A 240 18.15 10.15 16.57
N THR A 241 17.15 10.87 16.07
CA THR A 241 16.02 11.41 16.84
C THR A 241 14.88 10.40 17.03
N ASN A 242 14.95 9.21 16.41
CA ASN A 242 13.86 8.23 16.36
C ASN A 242 12.53 8.83 15.85
N SER A 243 12.59 9.70 14.85
CA SER A 243 11.40 10.29 14.26
C SER A 243 10.56 9.23 13.58
N ALA A 244 9.25 9.29 13.76
CA ALA A 244 8.34 8.36 13.10
C ALA A 244 8.44 8.48 11.57
N PRO A 245 8.27 7.37 10.81
CA PRO A 245 8.22 7.41 9.36
C PRO A 245 7.22 8.47 8.86
N GLY A 246 7.63 9.26 7.88
CA GLY A 246 6.83 10.35 7.33
C GLY A 246 7.03 11.72 7.99
N ASN A 247 7.66 11.80 9.17
CA ASN A 247 7.72 13.03 9.96
C ASN A 247 9.01 13.86 9.80
N THR A 248 10.01 13.32 9.11
CA THR A 248 11.31 14.00 8.98
C THR A 248 11.79 13.98 7.55
N THR A 249 12.19 15.15 7.06
CA THR A 249 12.86 15.31 5.77
C THR A 249 14.36 15.08 5.96
N TYR A 250 14.93 14.27 5.10
CA TYR A 250 16.35 13.96 5.03
C TYR A 250 16.95 14.56 3.76
N SER A 251 18.23 14.87 3.78
CA SER A 251 18.96 15.31 2.57
C SER A 251 19.66 14.14 1.90
N GLY A 252 19.93 14.27 0.61
CA GLY A 252 20.64 13.26 -0.18
C GLY A 252 22.08 12.95 0.29
N SER A 253 22.64 13.77 1.18
CA SER A 253 23.90 13.49 1.86
C SER A 253 23.77 12.44 2.98
N GLN A 254 22.56 12.16 3.44
CA GLN A 254 22.27 11.19 4.50
C GLN A 254 22.01 9.80 3.90
N SER A 255 23.08 9.07 3.61
CA SER A 255 23.02 7.78 2.92
C SER A 255 22.74 6.59 3.84
N SER A 256 22.73 6.78 5.15
CA SER A 256 22.53 5.73 6.15
C SER A 256 21.76 6.27 7.34
N LEU A 257 20.62 5.65 7.62
CA LEU A 257 19.74 6.04 8.72
C LEU A 257 19.51 4.85 9.65
N ARG A 258 19.61 5.06 10.95
CA ARG A 258 19.19 4.05 11.92
C ARG A 258 17.68 3.85 11.81
N LEU A 259 17.25 2.60 11.74
CA LEU A 259 15.86 2.17 11.90
C LEU A 259 15.72 1.46 13.23
N ARG A 260 14.90 2.00 14.12
CA ARG A 260 14.54 1.38 15.39
C ARG A 260 13.11 0.89 15.37
N GLY A 261 12.90 -0.34 15.81
CA GLY A 261 11.58 -0.86 16.15
C GLY A 261 11.40 -0.90 17.66
N THR A 262 10.24 -0.51 18.17
CA THR A 262 9.88 -0.63 19.59
C THR A 262 8.56 -1.41 19.69
N LEU A 263 8.57 -2.54 20.40
CA LEU A 263 7.37 -3.36 20.58
C LEU A 263 6.35 -2.66 21.48
N ALA A 264 5.09 -2.70 21.07
CA ALA A 264 3.97 -2.12 21.80
C ALA A 264 2.69 -2.98 21.62
N GLY A 265 1.75 -2.82 22.56
CA GLY A 265 0.52 -3.61 22.59
C GLY A 265 0.68 -4.90 23.41
N THR A 266 -0.42 -5.60 23.60
CA THR A 266 -0.48 -6.86 24.37
C THR A 266 -0.48 -8.03 23.40
N PRO A 267 0.41 -9.02 23.55
CA PRO A 267 0.37 -10.21 22.71
C PRO A 267 -0.89 -11.03 22.97
N THR A 268 -1.55 -11.46 21.91
CA THR A 268 -2.75 -12.31 21.97
C THR A 268 -2.41 -13.80 21.92
N SER A 269 -1.18 -14.14 21.56
CA SER A 269 -0.68 -15.51 21.47
C SER A 269 0.83 -15.58 21.80
N THR A 270 1.28 -16.74 22.23
CA THR A 270 2.69 -17.08 22.39
C THR A 270 3.24 -17.75 21.12
N GLY A 271 4.55 -17.85 21.02
CA GLY A 271 5.24 -18.49 19.89
C GLY A 271 5.93 -17.48 18.97
N THR A 272 6.29 -17.92 17.79
CA THR A 272 6.96 -17.07 16.79
C THR A 272 6.01 -16.01 16.28
N PHE A 273 6.47 -14.78 16.24
CA PHE A 273 5.71 -13.64 15.67
C PHE A 273 6.54 -12.94 14.59
N ASN A 274 5.86 -12.42 13.60
CA ASN A 274 6.45 -11.67 12.51
C ASN A 274 5.50 -10.57 12.02
N GLY A 275 6.03 -9.67 11.24
CA GLY A 275 5.29 -8.63 10.53
C GLY A 275 6.16 -8.05 9.44
N SER A 276 5.57 -7.50 8.42
CA SER A 276 6.28 -6.87 7.32
C SER A 276 5.61 -5.56 6.90
N GLY A 277 6.38 -4.69 6.27
CA GLY A 277 5.90 -3.44 5.71
C GLY A 277 6.84 -2.97 4.62
N VAL A 278 6.34 -2.16 3.70
CA VAL A 278 7.13 -1.53 2.65
C VAL A 278 7.44 -0.10 3.05
N MET A 279 8.73 0.23 3.06
CA MET A 279 9.21 1.60 3.26
C MET A 279 9.50 2.23 1.91
N MET A 280 9.07 3.46 1.73
CA MET A 280 9.19 4.21 0.47
C MET A 280 10.00 5.47 0.68
N VAL A 281 10.74 5.84 -0.36
CA VAL A 281 11.30 7.19 -0.51
C VAL A 281 10.26 8.07 -1.17
N VAL A 282 9.94 9.19 -0.54
CA VAL A 282 8.96 10.17 -1.04
C VAL A 282 9.63 11.54 -1.09
N TYR A 283 9.29 12.34 -2.08
CA TYR A 283 9.80 13.70 -2.26
C TYR A 283 8.76 14.72 -1.83
N ASN A 284 9.20 15.84 -1.27
CA ASN A 284 8.33 16.95 -0.85
C ASN A 284 8.24 18.01 -1.95
#